data_c25dc0b2fd5e247e8e0509aa1f8906b4
#
_entry.id   c25dc0b2fd5e247e8e0509aa1f8906b4
#
_cell.length_a   1.000
_cell.length_b   1.000
_cell.length_c   1.000
_cell.angle_alpha   90.00
_cell.angle_beta   90.00
_cell.angle_gamma   90.00
#
_symmetry.space_group_name_H-M   'P 1'
#
loop_
_entity.id
_entity.type
_entity.pdbx_description
1 polymer ?
#
loop_
_entity_poly.entity_id
_entity_poly.type
_entity_poly.pdbx_seq_one_letter_code
_entity_poly.pdbx_strand_id
1 'polypeptide(L)'
;GSVMAARRDIPGREGKSFLPQENILEAVNRLLTDIHNALLERARNFRDSHIQDTGTYDELVKAVEKGWAYAWWCGSPECEARVKEDTKATTRCIPMDQPAGNGKCIVCGKPAQEKVYFARAY
;
A
#
# COMPACT_ATOMS: atom_id res chain seq x y z
N GLY A 1 4.97 1.79 43.10
CA GLY A 1 4.70 3.04 42.37
C GLY A 1 4.36 2.81 40.91
N SER A 2 3.82 3.82 40.27
CA SER A 2 3.51 3.80 38.84
C SER A 2 3.92 5.10 38.18
N VAL A 3 4.18 5.07 36.90
CA VAL A 3 4.43 6.24 36.06
C VAL A 3 3.37 6.34 34.98
N MET A 4 3.03 7.56 34.61
CA MET A 4 2.12 7.78 33.48
C MET A 4 2.90 7.77 32.17
N ALA A 5 2.49 6.94 31.24
CA ALA A 5 2.97 6.93 29.87
C ALA A 5 1.90 7.46 28.91
N ALA A 6 2.32 8.12 27.85
CA ALA A 6 1.44 8.57 26.77
C ALA A 6 1.95 8.05 25.42
N ARG A 7 1.08 7.41 24.67
CA ARG A 7 1.36 6.91 23.32
C ARG A 7 1.28 8.04 22.31
N ARG A 8 2.26 8.16 21.43
CA ARG A 8 2.28 9.18 20.37
C ARG A 8 1.32 8.89 19.20
N ASP A 9 0.93 7.62 19.04
CA ASP A 9 0.05 7.14 17.95
C ASP A 9 -1.44 7.23 18.28
N ILE A 10 -1.78 7.46 19.58
CA ILE A 10 -3.14 7.63 20.08
C ILE A 10 -3.24 8.95 20.82
N PRO A 11 -3.87 9.99 20.25
CA PRO A 11 -3.97 11.30 20.91
C PRO A 11 -4.93 11.30 22.09
N GLY A 12 -4.73 12.24 23.02
CA GLY A 12 -5.66 12.49 24.12
C GLY A 12 -5.55 11.50 25.28
N ARG A 13 -6.65 11.32 25.99
CA ARG A 13 -6.71 10.47 27.18
C ARG A 13 -6.55 8.98 26.89
N GLU A 14 -7.05 8.53 25.75
CA GLU A 14 -7.01 7.13 25.34
C GLU A 14 -5.57 6.61 25.15
N GLY A 15 -4.66 7.50 24.76
CA GLY A 15 -3.23 7.16 24.64
C GLY A 15 -2.46 7.13 25.95
N LYS A 16 -3.09 7.45 27.09
CA LYS A 16 -2.43 7.49 28.40
C LYS A 16 -2.70 6.22 29.19
N SER A 17 -1.66 5.69 29.81
CA SER A 17 -1.74 4.52 30.69
C SER A 17 -0.75 4.65 31.86
N PHE A 18 -1.03 3.96 32.95
CA PHE A 18 -0.10 3.84 34.07
C PHE A 18 0.72 2.56 33.92
N LEU A 19 2.03 2.70 34.00
CA LEU A 19 2.97 1.59 33.94
C LEU A 19 3.58 1.34 35.34
N PRO A 20 3.69 0.07 35.79
CA PRO A 20 4.31 -0.23 37.07
C PRO A 20 5.81 0.06 37.03
N GLN A 21 6.35 0.64 38.09
CA GLN A 21 7.79 0.96 38.19
C GLN A 21 8.66 -0.28 38.29
N GLU A 22 8.17 -1.35 38.93
CA GLU A 22 8.91 -2.59 39.16
C GLU A 22 9.39 -3.24 37.85
N ASN A 23 8.57 -3.22 36.79
CA ASN A 23 8.88 -3.80 35.49
C ASN A 23 8.86 -2.77 34.36
N ILE A 24 9.29 -1.55 34.69
CA ILE A 24 9.17 -0.41 33.76
C ILE A 24 9.87 -0.63 32.43
N LEU A 25 11.03 -1.26 32.43
CA LEU A 25 11.80 -1.56 31.21
C LEU A 25 11.03 -2.47 30.27
N GLU A 26 10.48 -3.57 30.79
CA GLU A 26 9.67 -4.50 30.00
C GLU A 26 8.37 -3.84 29.50
N ALA A 27 7.70 -3.10 30.39
CA ALA A 27 6.47 -2.39 30.06
C ALA A 27 6.68 -1.36 28.95
N VAL A 28 7.79 -0.59 29.00
CA VAL A 28 8.14 0.39 27.96
C VAL A 28 8.50 -0.29 26.64
N ASN A 29 9.30 -1.37 26.66
CA ASN A 29 9.64 -2.12 25.44
C ASN A 29 8.41 -2.70 24.77
N ARG A 30 7.47 -3.25 25.54
CA ARG A 30 6.19 -3.72 25.01
C ARG A 30 5.38 -2.58 24.40
N LEU A 31 5.28 -1.46 25.09
CA LEU A 31 4.59 -0.27 24.59
C LEU A 31 5.17 0.25 23.27
N LEU A 32 6.50 0.27 23.14
CA LEU A 32 7.17 0.68 21.90
C LEU A 32 6.89 -0.29 20.75
N THR A 33 6.88 -1.59 21.03
CA THR A 33 6.51 -2.62 20.05
C THR A 33 5.06 -2.45 19.59
N ASP A 34 4.14 -2.23 20.52
CA ASP A 34 2.73 -2.01 20.20
C ASP A 34 2.52 -0.74 19.34
N ILE A 35 3.22 0.34 19.66
CA ILE A 35 3.19 1.58 18.85
C ILE A 35 3.72 1.30 17.43
N HIS A 36 4.84 0.62 17.31
CA HIS A 36 5.42 0.27 16.02
C HIS A 36 4.44 -0.55 15.16
N ASN A 37 3.87 -1.60 15.75
CA ASN A 37 2.93 -2.47 15.07
C ASN A 37 1.65 -1.71 14.65
N ALA A 38 1.11 -0.88 15.52
CA ALA A 38 -0.08 -0.08 15.22
C ALA A 38 0.16 0.93 14.09
N LEU A 39 1.32 1.59 14.07
CA LEU A 39 1.70 2.52 12.99
C LEU A 39 1.91 1.78 11.66
N LEU A 40 2.57 0.62 11.70
CA LEU A 40 2.80 -0.21 10.51
C LEU A 40 1.48 -0.73 9.93
N GLU A 41 0.59 -1.23 10.78
CA GLU A 41 -0.73 -1.71 10.36
C GLU A 41 -1.57 -0.59 9.74
N ARG A 42 -1.58 0.59 10.35
CA ARG A 42 -2.26 1.77 9.79
C ARG A 42 -1.71 2.15 8.40
N ALA A 43 -0.40 2.12 8.23
CA ALA A 43 0.23 2.40 6.93
C ALA A 43 -0.10 1.33 5.89
N ARG A 44 -0.11 0.06 6.26
CA ARG A 44 -0.50 -1.06 5.38
C ARG A 44 -1.97 -0.94 4.96
N ASN A 45 -2.87 -0.72 5.89
CA ASN A 45 -4.29 -0.56 5.60
C ASN A 45 -4.55 0.63 4.68
N PHE A 46 -3.86 1.75 4.88
CA PHE A 46 -3.93 2.90 3.98
C PHE A 46 -3.46 2.53 2.57
N ARG A 47 -2.28 1.90 2.45
CA ARG A 47 -1.75 1.43 1.16
C ARG A 47 -2.74 0.50 0.46
N ASP A 48 -3.21 -0.53 1.15
CA ASP A 48 -4.01 -1.58 0.56
C ASP A 48 -5.42 -1.07 0.14
N SER A 49 -5.96 -0.11 0.87
CA SER A 49 -7.22 0.55 0.51
C SER A 49 -7.11 1.48 -0.71
N HIS A 50 -5.89 1.85 -1.13
CA HIS A 50 -5.63 2.68 -2.29
C HIS A 50 -5.07 1.91 -3.50
N ILE A 51 -4.99 0.58 -3.41
CA ILE A 51 -4.61 -0.29 -4.52
C ILE A 51 -5.86 -1.02 -4.99
N GLN A 52 -6.13 -0.96 -6.29
CA GLN A 52 -7.20 -1.71 -6.93
C GLN A 52 -6.64 -2.70 -7.94
N ASP A 53 -6.98 -3.98 -7.78
CA ASP A 53 -6.74 -5.00 -8.81
C ASP A 53 -7.75 -4.77 -9.95
N THR A 54 -7.26 -4.49 -11.15
CA THR A 54 -8.09 -4.08 -12.28
C THR A 54 -8.03 -5.11 -13.40
N GLY A 55 -9.21 -5.52 -13.88
CA GLY A 55 -9.38 -6.47 -14.97
C GLY A 55 -9.66 -5.83 -16.32
N THR A 56 -10.09 -4.56 -16.33
CA THR A 56 -10.42 -3.80 -17.54
C THR A 56 -9.68 -2.47 -17.59
N TYR A 57 -9.50 -1.94 -18.81
CA TYR A 57 -8.84 -0.64 -18.99
C TYR A 57 -9.61 0.51 -18.34
N ASP A 58 -10.93 0.48 -18.38
CA ASP A 58 -11.77 1.49 -17.75
C ASP A 58 -11.64 1.49 -16.22
N GLU A 59 -11.47 0.30 -15.61
CA GLU A 59 -11.17 0.19 -14.18
C GLU A 59 -9.79 0.76 -13.86
N LEU A 60 -8.77 0.51 -14.68
CA LEU A 60 -7.45 1.11 -14.52
C LEU A 60 -7.53 2.64 -14.55
N VAL A 61 -8.22 3.22 -15.54
CA VAL A 61 -8.38 4.66 -15.67
C VAL A 61 -8.99 5.27 -14.40
N LYS A 62 -10.04 4.63 -13.86
CA LYS A 62 -10.70 5.08 -12.62
C LYS A 62 -9.80 4.91 -11.38
N ALA A 63 -9.10 3.77 -11.29
CA ALA A 63 -8.25 3.47 -10.14
C ALA A 63 -7.09 4.47 -9.98
N VAL A 64 -6.44 4.85 -11.08
CA VAL A 64 -5.30 5.79 -11.06
C VAL A 64 -5.69 7.24 -10.82
N GLU A 65 -6.98 7.58 -10.79
CA GLU A 65 -7.44 8.91 -10.37
C GLU A 65 -7.22 9.16 -8.88
N LYS A 66 -7.38 8.12 -8.05
CA LYS A 66 -7.38 8.24 -6.59
C LYS A 66 -6.31 7.37 -5.89
N GLY A 67 -5.63 6.52 -6.65
CA GLY A 67 -4.69 5.57 -6.07
C GLY A 67 -3.88 4.85 -7.13
N TRP A 68 -3.74 3.55 -6.95
CA TRP A 68 -2.91 2.69 -7.75
C TRP A 68 -3.74 1.58 -8.39
N ALA A 69 -3.50 1.32 -9.68
CA ALA A 69 -4.04 0.16 -10.38
C ALA A 69 -3.00 -0.96 -10.43
N TYR A 70 -3.41 -2.17 -10.07
CA TYR A 70 -2.61 -3.38 -10.21
C TYR A 70 -3.16 -4.20 -11.37
N ALA A 71 -2.39 -4.34 -12.44
CA ALA A 71 -2.88 -4.88 -13.71
C ALA A 71 -1.84 -5.68 -14.47
N TRP A 72 -2.28 -6.59 -15.31
CA TRP A 72 -1.43 -7.33 -16.24
C TRP A 72 -0.87 -6.40 -17.34
N TRP A 73 0.44 -6.50 -17.59
CA TRP A 73 1.16 -5.71 -18.58
C TRP A 73 2.10 -6.58 -19.42
N CYS A 74 2.13 -6.36 -20.74
CA CYS A 74 2.94 -7.14 -21.67
C CYS A 74 4.41 -6.69 -21.78
N GLY A 75 4.83 -5.70 -21.01
CA GLY A 75 6.19 -5.15 -21.07
C GLY A 75 6.42 -4.16 -22.21
N SER A 76 5.41 -3.84 -23.04
CA SER A 76 5.59 -2.95 -24.18
C SER A 76 5.57 -1.48 -23.77
N PRO A 77 6.58 -0.70 -24.21
CA PRO A 77 6.61 0.75 -23.99
C PRO A 77 5.40 1.49 -24.61
N GLU A 78 4.87 0.98 -25.73
CA GLU A 78 3.72 1.56 -26.41
C GLU A 78 2.46 1.46 -25.55
N CYS A 79 2.28 0.33 -24.85
CA CYS A 79 1.17 0.16 -23.91
C CYS A 79 1.28 1.11 -22.71
N GLU A 80 2.48 1.31 -22.17
CA GLU A 80 2.72 2.28 -21.11
C GLU A 80 2.49 3.71 -21.61
N ALA A 81 2.98 4.05 -22.80
CA ALA A 81 2.77 5.37 -23.40
C ALA A 81 1.28 5.70 -23.55
N ARG A 82 0.46 4.73 -23.97
CA ARG A 82 -0.98 4.91 -24.06
C ARG A 82 -1.62 5.20 -22.71
N VAL A 83 -1.28 4.41 -21.67
CA VAL A 83 -1.76 4.66 -20.31
C VAL A 83 -1.37 6.06 -19.83
N LYS A 84 -0.12 6.47 -20.11
CA LYS A 84 0.38 7.81 -19.76
C LYS A 84 -0.35 8.92 -20.48
N GLU A 85 -0.65 8.75 -21.75
CA GLU A 85 -1.39 9.72 -22.56
C GLU A 85 -2.79 9.93 -21.99
N ASP A 86 -3.51 8.84 -21.76
CA ASP A 86 -4.90 8.85 -21.33
C ASP A 86 -5.09 9.29 -19.87
N THR A 87 -4.14 8.92 -18.98
CA THR A 87 -4.35 9.04 -17.53
C THR A 87 -3.28 9.81 -16.76
N LYS A 88 -2.12 10.08 -17.38
CA LYS A 88 -0.89 10.58 -16.73
C LYS A 88 -0.23 9.58 -15.78
N ALA A 89 -0.76 8.35 -15.69
CA ALA A 89 -0.15 7.27 -14.93
C ALA A 89 0.94 6.56 -15.75
N THR A 90 1.93 6.04 -15.05
CA THR A 90 2.99 5.20 -15.63
C THR A 90 3.18 3.95 -14.75
N THR A 91 3.91 2.97 -15.24
CA THR A 91 4.37 1.84 -14.42
C THR A 91 5.28 2.34 -13.30
N ARG A 92 5.04 1.87 -12.07
CA ARG A 92 5.79 2.29 -10.88
C ARG A 92 6.70 1.21 -10.36
N CYS A 93 6.19 0.01 -10.29
CA CYS A 93 7.02 -1.15 -9.97
C CYS A 93 6.41 -2.43 -10.51
N ILE A 94 7.26 -3.41 -10.74
CA ILE A 94 6.94 -4.80 -10.97
C ILE A 94 7.22 -5.50 -9.64
N PRO A 95 6.20 -5.92 -8.88
CA PRO A 95 6.44 -6.59 -7.60
C PRO A 95 7.17 -7.92 -7.82
N MET A 96 8.03 -8.30 -6.89
CA MET A 96 8.76 -9.57 -6.96
C MET A 96 7.84 -10.78 -6.79
N ASP A 97 6.81 -10.61 -5.95
CA ASP A 97 5.77 -11.64 -5.77
C ASP A 97 4.70 -11.44 -6.85
N GLN A 98 4.71 -12.32 -7.84
CA GLN A 98 3.75 -12.32 -8.93
C GLN A 98 2.63 -13.33 -8.68
N PRO A 99 1.39 -13.07 -9.15
CA PRO A 99 0.33 -14.07 -9.11
C PRO A 99 0.70 -15.28 -9.97
N ALA A 100 0.21 -16.45 -9.59
CA ALA A 100 0.39 -17.64 -10.38
C ALA A 100 -0.32 -17.53 -11.75
N GLY A 101 0.34 -18.02 -12.80
CA GLY A 101 -0.20 -18.07 -14.16
C GLY A 101 0.11 -16.82 -14.98
N ASN A 102 -0.51 -16.74 -16.15
CA ASN A 102 -0.37 -15.67 -17.12
C ASN A 102 -1.71 -14.97 -17.32
N GLY A 103 -1.66 -13.68 -17.62
CA GLY A 103 -2.84 -12.89 -17.94
C GLY A 103 -2.80 -12.28 -19.32
N LYS A 104 -3.71 -11.35 -19.55
CA LYS A 104 -3.75 -10.54 -20.76
C LYS A 104 -3.45 -9.10 -20.41
N CYS A 105 -2.58 -8.47 -21.20
CA CYS A 105 -2.27 -7.06 -21.07
C CYS A 105 -3.54 -6.22 -21.04
N ILE A 106 -3.70 -5.41 -20.02
CA ILE A 106 -4.88 -4.57 -19.81
C ILE A 106 -5.08 -3.54 -20.95
N VAL A 107 -4.03 -3.22 -21.69
CA VAL A 107 -4.05 -2.25 -22.79
C VAL A 107 -4.32 -2.90 -24.13
N CYS A 108 -3.51 -3.91 -24.52
CA CYS A 108 -3.53 -4.48 -25.86
C CYS A 108 -4.11 -5.90 -25.94
N GLY A 109 -4.42 -6.54 -24.82
CA GLY A 109 -4.95 -7.89 -24.76
C GLY A 109 -3.96 -9.01 -25.10
N LYS A 110 -2.71 -8.70 -25.44
CA LYS A 110 -1.67 -9.71 -25.69
C LYS A 110 -1.31 -10.45 -24.40
N PRO A 111 -0.75 -11.67 -24.49
CA PRO A 111 -0.28 -12.39 -23.32
C PRO A 111 0.66 -11.54 -22.46
N ALA A 112 0.49 -11.60 -21.16
CA ALA A 112 1.30 -10.90 -20.17
C ALA A 112 1.72 -11.87 -19.06
N GLN A 113 2.97 -11.80 -18.66
CA GLN A 113 3.55 -12.66 -17.62
C GLN A 113 3.62 -11.97 -16.26
N GLU A 114 3.50 -10.65 -16.24
CA GLU A 114 3.67 -9.85 -15.03
C GLU A 114 2.50 -8.90 -14.82
N LYS A 115 2.10 -8.77 -13.55
CA LYS A 115 1.29 -7.67 -13.07
C LYS A 115 2.18 -6.55 -12.56
N VAL A 116 1.80 -5.33 -12.84
CA VAL A 116 2.53 -4.13 -12.43
C VAL A 116 1.60 -3.13 -11.77
N TYR A 117 2.17 -2.22 -11.01
CA TYR A 117 1.44 -1.10 -10.44
C TYR A 117 1.54 0.11 -11.37
N PHE A 118 0.37 0.66 -11.72
CA PHE A 118 0.24 1.95 -12.42
C PHE A 118 -0.22 3.02 -11.42
N ALA A 119 0.41 4.18 -11.47
CA ALA A 119 -0.02 5.34 -10.71
C ALA A 119 0.47 6.64 -11.35
N ARG A 120 -0.21 7.75 -11.03
CA ARG A 120 0.26 9.10 -11.38
C ARG A 120 1.45 9.48 -10.51
N ALA A 121 2.34 10.31 -11.05
CA ALA A 121 3.48 10.80 -10.27
C ALA A 121 3.04 11.81 -9.21
N TYR A 122 2.22 12.76 -9.60
CA TYR A 122 1.67 13.84 -8.80
C TYR A 122 0.41 14.39 -9.49
#